data_c85a57e91c4254c5a8487a2dc4c89c9b
#
_entry.id   c85a57e91c4254c5a8487a2dc4c89c9b
#
_cell.length_a   1.000
_cell.length_b   1.000
_cell.length_c   1.000
_cell.angle_alpha   90.00
_cell.angle_beta   90.00
_cell.angle_gamma   90.00
#
_symmetry.space_group_name_H-M   'P 1'
#
loop_
_entity.id
_entity.type
_entity.pdbx_description
1 polymer ?
#
loop_
_entity_poly.entity_id
_entity_poly.type
_entity_poly.pdbx_seq_one_letter_code
_entity_poly.pdbx_strand_id
1 'polypeptide(L)'
;KIVIVDYDQRSLDAEGQWPWSRFKIGDLVEKLADAGVLVIGFDVTFPEPARNLAFELEERLGSQSRELITDIGAIQQALDADAYFADKLRSTDVALGMSFRINEALRYGVLPPRITEIDEGDAGFSTLIEVQGYQGNIAQLQNAAFGGGFFDTIPDADGIIRSTPL
;
A
#
# COMPACT_ATOMS: atom_id res chain seq x y z
N LYS A 1 20.89 7.05 -8.67
CA LYS A 1 20.22 6.56 -9.90
C LYS A 1 18.81 6.13 -9.54
N ILE A 2 17.81 6.54 -10.32
CA ILE A 2 16.42 6.09 -10.18
C ILE A 2 16.19 4.96 -11.20
N VAL A 3 15.49 3.92 -10.79
CA VAL A 3 15.09 2.78 -11.62
C VAL A 3 13.58 2.59 -11.44
N ILE A 4 12.86 2.39 -12.53
CA ILE A 4 11.44 2.05 -12.53
C ILE A 4 11.33 0.53 -12.66
N VAL A 5 10.58 -0.09 -11.75
CA VAL A 5 10.19 -1.51 -11.81
C VAL A 5 8.72 -1.55 -12.16
N ASP A 6 8.40 -2.02 -13.35
CA ASP A 6 7.05 -2.02 -13.91
C ASP A 6 6.44 -3.43 -13.91
N TYR A 7 5.14 -3.51 -13.71
CA TYR A 7 4.32 -4.71 -13.90
C TYR A 7 3.85 -4.79 -15.36
N ASP A 8 4.80 -5.01 -16.26
CA ASP A 8 4.54 -5.11 -17.69
C ASP A 8 3.86 -6.45 -18.06
N GLN A 9 3.43 -6.59 -19.33
CA GLN A 9 2.77 -7.79 -19.80
C GLN A 9 3.63 -9.05 -19.63
N ARG A 10 4.94 -8.92 -19.76
CA ARG A 10 5.87 -10.04 -19.57
C ARG A 10 5.89 -10.53 -18.12
N SER A 11 5.84 -9.60 -17.17
CA SER A 11 5.75 -9.91 -15.75
C SER A 11 4.41 -10.58 -15.41
N LEU A 12 3.31 -10.11 -16.02
CA LEU A 12 1.98 -10.69 -15.82
C LEU A 12 1.88 -12.10 -16.43
N ASP A 13 2.49 -12.33 -17.58
CA ASP A 13 2.52 -13.64 -18.24
C ASP A 13 3.35 -14.66 -17.43
N ALA A 14 4.44 -14.23 -16.80
CA ALA A 14 5.33 -15.09 -16.02
C ALA A 14 4.80 -15.35 -14.60
N GLU A 15 4.23 -14.34 -13.97
CA GLU A 15 3.93 -14.33 -12.54
C GLU A 15 2.42 -14.35 -12.21
N GLY A 16 1.58 -14.28 -13.22
CA GLY A 16 0.12 -14.21 -13.10
C GLY A 16 -0.42 -12.79 -13.06
N GLN A 17 -1.75 -12.69 -13.16
CA GLN A 17 -2.46 -11.42 -13.24
C GLN A 17 -2.36 -10.62 -11.94
N TRP A 18 -2.35 -9.28 -12.06
CA TRP A 18 -2.51 -8.37 -10.93
C TRP A 18 -3.95 -8.41 -10.38
N PRO A 19 -4.18 -8.26 -9.07
CA PRO A 19 -3.20 -7.96 -8.01
C PRO A 19 -2.44 -9.20 -7.50
N TRP A 20 -1.13 -9.07 -7.36
CA TRP A 20 -0.31 -10.13 -6.78
C TRP A 20 -0.50 -10.23 -5.27
N SER A 21 -0.21 -11.42 -4.72
CA SER A 21 -0.27 -11.64 -3.28
C SER A 21 0.77 -10.78 -2.54
N ARG A 22 0.46 -10.41 -1.29
CA ARG A 22 1.39 -9.68 -0.42
C ARG A 22 2.70 -10.42 -0.19
N PHE A 23 2.68 -11.76 -0.20
CA PHE A 23 3.89 -12.58 -0.15
C PHE A 23 4.82 -12.25 -1.31
N LYS A 24 4.31 -12.29 -2.54
CA LYS A 24 5.09 -12.00 -3.75
C LYS A 24 5.64 -10.57 -3.77
N ILE A 25 4.83 -9.61 -3.34
CA ILE A 25 5.25 -8.21 -3.26
C ILE A 25 6.33 -8.03 -2.17
N GLY A 26 6.18 -8.70 -1.03
CA GLY A 26 7.18 -8.73 0.03
C GLY A 26 8.52 -9.33 -0.43
N ASP A 27 8.48 -10.44 -1.16
CA ASP A 27 9.68 -11.05 -1.77
C ASP A 27 10.38 -10.11 -2.75
N LEU A 28 9.62 -9.32 -3.50
CA LEU A 28 10.18 -8.30 -4.39
C LEU A 28 10.89 -7.20 -3.59
N VAL A 29 10.29 -6.71 -2.50
CA VAL A 29 10.93 -5.72 -1.61
C VAL A 29 12.24 -6.26 -1.05
N GLU A 30 12.24 -7.50 -0.54
CA GLU A 30 13.43 -8.15 -0.02
C GLU A 30 14.54 -8.26 -1.07
N LYS A 31 14.22 -8.73 -2.27
CA LYS A 31 15.19 -8.81 -3.38
C LYS A 31 15.77 -7.45 -3.78
N LEU A 32 14.96 -6.39 -3.75
CA LEU A 32 15.43 -5.04 -4.03
C LEU A 32 16.35 -4.53 -2.91
N ALA A 33 16.00 -4.77 -1.66
CA ALA A 33 16.84 -4.44 -0.51
C ALA A 33 18.19 -5.18 -0.56
N ASP A 34 18.18 -6.48 -0.83
CA ASP A 34 19.39 -7.30 -0.99
C ASP A 34 20.27 -6.84 -2.16
N ALA A 35 19.66 -6.28 -3.20
CA ALA A 35 20.37 -5.67 -4.32
C ALA A 35 20.95 -4.27 -4.00
N GLY A 36 20.74 -3.78 -2.77
CA GLY A 36 21.29 -2.51 -2.30
C GLY A 36 20.47 -1.28 -2.69
N VAL A 37 19.16 -1.46 -2.96
CA VAL A 37 18.24 -0.34 -3.15
C VAL A 37 18.04 0.36 -1.82
N LEU A 38 18.27 1.69 -1.78
CA LEU A 38 18.17 2.48 -0.55
C LEU A 38 16.73 2.87 -0.21
N VAL A 39 15.95 3.22 -1.24
CA VAL A 39 14.56 3.67 -1.08
C VAL A 39 13.70 3.04 -2.16
N ILE A 40 12.53 2.54 -1.76
CA ILE A 40 11.52 2.00 -2.66
C ILE A 40 10.25 2.86 -2.56
N GLY A 41 9.77 3.40 -3.68
CA GLY A 41 8.48 4.08 -3.75
C GLY A 41 7.47 3.20 -4.46
N PHE A 42 6.31 3.01 -3.85
CA PHE A 42 5.18 2.31 -4.45
C PHE A 42 4.19 3.30 -5.08
N ASP A 43 3.91 3.12 -6.37
CA ASP A 43 2.81 3.79 -7.07
C ASP A 43 1.54 2.91 -7.03
N VAL A 44 1.24 2.40 -5.86
CA VAL A 44 0.11 1.50 -5.59
C VAL A 44 -0.37 1.71 -4.15
N THR A 45 -1.69 1.59 -3.93
CA THR A 45 -2.30 1.59 -2.60
C THR A 45 -2.72 0.19 -2.18
N PHE A 46 -2.73 -0.04 -0.87
CA PHE A 46 -3.16 -1.28 -0.25
C PHE A 46 -4.29 -1.00 0.76
N PRO A 47 -5.48 -0.59 0.28
CA PRO A 47 -6.55 -0.09 1.15
C PRO A 47 -7.30 -1.19 1.88
N GLU A 48 -7.18 -2.44 1.42
CA GLU A 48 -7.91 -3.59 1.95
C GLU A 48 -6.95 -4.66 2.46
N PRO A 49 -7.32 -5.38 3.54
CA PRO A 49 -6.56 -6.54 4.00
C PRO A 49 -6.45 -7.62 2.92
N ALA A 50 -5.33 -8.32 2.91
CA ALA A 50 -5.17 -9.50 2.07
C ALA A 50 -6.13 -10.60 2.50
N ARG A 51 -6.64 -11.36 1.53
CA ARG A 51 -7.44 -12.55 1.83
C ARG A 51 -6.57 -13.60 2.52
N ASN A 52 -7.00 -14.03 3.70
CA ASN A 52 -6.38 -15.14 4.39
C ASN A 52 -7.22 -16.39 4.18
N LEU A 53 -6.69 -17.37 3.43
CA LEU A 53 -7.38 -18.62 3.11
C LEU A 53 -7.75 -19.44 4.35
N ALA A 54 -7.04 -19.28 5.46
CA ALA A 54 -7.35 -19.97 6.69
C ALA A 54 -8.70 -19.49 7.28
N PHE A 55 -9.00 -18.20 7.20
CA PHE A 55 -10.32 -17.67 7.60
C PHE A 55 -11.45 -18.23 6.73
N GLU A 56 -11.23 -18.30 5.41
CA GLU A 56 -12.22 -18.88 4.49
C GLU A 56 -12.47 -20.37 4.78
N LEU A 57 -11.42 -21.11 5.14
CA LEU A 57 -11.55 -22.52 5.54
C LEU A 57 -12.29 -22.68 6.88
N GLU A 58 -11.96 -21.84 7.86
CA GLU A 58 -12.64 -21.85 9.16
C GLU A 58 -14.14 -21.57 9.01
N GLU A 59 -14.51 -20.57 8.21
CA GLU A 59 -15.89 -20.24 7.91
C GLU A 59 -16.65 -21.40 7.24
N ARG A 60 -15.98 -22.11 6.30
CA ARG A 60 -16.60 -23.24 5.58
C ARG A 60 -16.66 -24.52 6.38
N LEU A 61 -15.69 -24.80 7.23
CA LEU A 61 -15.64 -26.03 8.04
C LEU A 61 -16.55 -25.96 9.26
N GLY A 62 -16.90 -24.75 9.71
CA GLY A 62 -17.72 -24.54 10.90
C GLY A 62 -17.11 -25.16 12.16
N SER A 63 -17.88 -25.19 13.25
CA SER A 63 -17.42 -25.67 14.57
C SER A 63 -17.26 -27.20 14.69
N GLN A 64 -17.23 -27.94 13.60
CA GLN A 64 -17.31 -29.42 13.60
C GLN A 64 -16.03 -30.15 14.02
N SER A 65 -14.90 -29.46 14.17
CA SER A 65 -13.66 -30.12 14.57
C SER A 65 -12.74 -29.18 15.36
N ARG A 66 -12.81 -29.26 16.70
CA ARG A 66 -11.96 -28.48 17.60
C ARG A 66 -10.45 -28.67 17.40
N GLU A 67 -10.04 -29.89 17.04
CA GLU A 67 -8.63 -30.19 16.74
C GLU A 67 -8.15 -29.50 15.46
N LEU A 68 -8.97 -29.52 14.40
CA LEU A 68 -8.66 -28.80 13.16
C LEU A 68 -8.56 -27.27 13.37
N ILE A 69 -9.36 -26.69 14.27
CA ILE A 69 -9.34 -25.24 14.56
C ILE A 69 -8.03 -24.84 15.22
N THR A 70 -7.42 -25.68 16.07
CA THR A 70 -6.12 -25.36 16.70
C THR A 70 -4.99 -25.36 15.66
N ASP A 71 -5.01 -26.32 14.74
CA ASP A 71 -4.02 -26.37 13.64
C ASP A 71 -4.22 -25.24 12.62
N ILE A 72 -5.49 -24.85 12.37
CA ILE A 72 -5.82 -23.69 11.52
C ILE A 72 -5.28 -22.39 12.13
N GLY A 73 -5.30 -22.22 13.47
CA GLY A 73 -4.74 -21.03 14.12
C GLY A 73 -3.24 -20.84 13.85
N ALA A 74 -2.46 -21.90 13.85
CA ALA A 74 -1.05 -21.85 13.46
C ALA A 74 -0.87 -21.54 11.95
N ILE A 75 -1.73 -22.10 11.12
CA ILE A 75 -1.76 -21.86 9.68
C ILE A 75 -2.20 -20.42 9.37
N GLN A 76 -3.16 -19.85 10.12
CA GLN A 76 -3.60 -18.46 9.96
C GLN A 76 -2.45 -17.48 10.10
N GLN A 77 -1.61 -17.69 11.13
CA GLN A 77 -0.43 -16.83 11.35
C GLN A 77 0.59 -17.00 10.23
N ALA A 78 0.83 -18.23 9.76
CA ALA A 78 1.75 -18.50 8.66
C ALA A 78 1.24 -17.96 7.30
N LEU A 79 -0.08 -17.83 7.15
CA LEU A 79 -0.73 -17.31 5.94
C LEU A 79 -1.13 -15.83 6.06
N ASP A 80 -0.71 -15.13 7.11
CA ASP A 80 -0.91 -13.68 7.23
C ASP A 80 0.02 -12.94 6.27
N ALA A 81 -0.46 -12.75 5.06
CA ALA A 81 0.28 -12.11 3.99
C ALA A 81 0.54 -10.62 4.26
N ASP A 82 -0.36 -9.93 4.98
CA ASP A 82 -0.15 -8.53 5.36
C ASP A 82 0.93 -8.41 6.43
N ALA A 83 0.97 -9.31 7.43
CA ALA A 83 2.05 -9.36 8.41
C ALA A 83 3.40 -9.66 7.76
N TYR A 84 3.45 -10.62 6.84
CA TYR A 84 4.64 -10.92 6.07
C TYR A 84 5.15 -9.70 5.29
N PHE A 85 4.27 -9.04 4.53
CA PHE A 85 4.63 -7.86 3.76
C PHE A 85 5.06 -6.70 4.67
N ALA A 86 4.35 -6.46 5.79
CA ALA A 86 4.73 -5.46 6.78
C ALA A 86 6.14 -5.70 7.35
N ASP A 87 6.53 -6.96 7.55
CA ASP A 87 7.89 -7.31 7.98
C ASP A 87 8.93 -6.93 6.91
N LYS A 88 8.66 -7.23 5.64
CA LYS A 88 9.56 -6.86 4.54
C LYS A 88 9.67 -5.35 4.33
N LEU A 89 8.59 -4.58 4.55
CA LEU A 89 8.63 -3.11 4.49
C LEU A 89 9.62 -2.49 5.48
N ARG A 90 9.96 -3.17 6.58
CA ARG A 90 10.93 -2.70 7.58
C ARG A 90 12.39 -2.94 7.18
N SER A 91 12.65 -3.71 6.14
CA SER A 91 14.01 -4.08 5.71
C SER A 91 14.75 -2.96 4.98
N THR A 92 14.04 -1.97 4.45
CA THR A 92 14.60 -0.80 3.76
C THR A 92 13.61 0.37 3.86
N ASP A 93 14.02 1.56 3.43
CA ASP A 93 13.13 2.73 3.42
C ASP A 93 12.09 2.59 2.30
N VAL A 94 10.85 2.30 2.69
CA VAL A 94 9.73 2.15 1.76
C VAL A 94 8.72 3.26 1.96
N ALA A 95 8.38 3.98 0.89
CA ALA A 95 7.26 4.91 0.82
C ALA A 95 6.08 4.25 0.09
N LEU A 96 4.95 4.12 0.77
CA LEU A 96 3.72 3.59 0.16
C LEU A 96 2.94 4.69 -0.55
N GLY A 97 2.29 4.33 -1.64
CA GLY A 97 1.44 5.24 -2.40
C GLY A 97 0.12 5.55 -1.67
N MET A 98 -0.41 6.72 -1.93
CA MET A 98 -1.76 7.13 -1.56
C MET A 98 -2.37 8.00 -2.63
N SER A 99 -3.69 8.15 -2.64
CA SER A 99 -4.37 9.08 -3.54
C SER A 99 -5.40 9.92 -2.79
N PHE A 100 -5.60 11.13 -3.26
CA PHE A 100 -6.59 12.05 -2.74
C PHE A 100 -7.84 12.10 -3.63
N ARG A 101 -8.99 12.40 -3.02
CA ARG A 101 -10.27 12.54 -3.70
C ARG A 101 -10.82 13.94 -3.48
N ILE A 102 -10.83 14.73 -4.53
CA ILE A 102 -11.25 16.14 -4.46
C ILE A 102 -12.76 16.23 -4.20
N ASN A 103 -13.57 15.41 -4.88
CA ASN A 103 -15.03 15.56 -4.90
C ASN A 103 -15.78 14.42 -4.18
N GLU A 104 -15.07 13.52 -3.50
CA GLU A 104 -15.66 12.36 -2.85
C GLU A 104 -15.20 12.28 -1.40
N ALA A 105 -16.15 12.27 -0.45
CA ALA A 105 -15.86 12.16 0.98
C ALA A 105 -15.53 10.72 1.45
N LEU A 106 -15.04 9.87 0.54
CA LEU A 106 -14.67 8.49 0.83
C LEU A 106 -13.25 8.43 1.40
N ARG A 107 -13.10 7.69 2.50
CA ARG A 107 -11.81 7.52 3.19
C ARG A 107 -11.54 6.04 3.42
N TYR A 108 -10.51 5.53 2.77
CA TYR A 108 -10.07 4.14 2.89
C TYR A 108 -8.66 4.06 3.44
N GLY A 109 -8.44 3.13 4.38
CA GLY A 109 -7.14 2.94 5.01
C GLY A 109 -6.74 4.10 5.91
N VAL A 110 -5.44 4.27 6.12
CA VAL A 110 -4.86 5.36 6.90
C VAL A 110 -3.82 6.11 6.06
N LEU A 111 -3.62 7.37 6.39
CA LEU A 111 -2.56 8.20 5.79
C LEU A 111 -1.25 8.04 6.57
N PRO A 112 -0.09 8.29 5.94
CA PRO A 112 1.17 8.40 6.65
C PRO A 112 1.16 9.55 7.66
N PRO A 113 2.10 9.57 8.62
CA PRO A 113 2.29 10.70 9.51
C PRO A 113 2.50 11.99 8.72
N ARG A 114 1.96 13.09 9.21
CA ARG A 114 2.17 14.41 8.62
C ARG A 114 3.64 14.81 8.73
N ILE A 115 4.19 15.34 7.65
CA ILE A 115 5.57 15.87 7.63
C ILE A 115 5.57 17.30 8.18
N THR A 116 4.52 18.07 7.88
CA THR A 116 4.36 19.46 8.32
C THR A 116 2.89 19.81 8.48
N GLU A 117 2.62 20.89 9.19
CA GLU A 117 1.30 21.53 9.27
C GLU A 117 1.46 22.98 8.82
N ILE A 118 0.48 23.45 8.06
CA ILE A 118 0.41 24.82 7.55
C ILE A 118 -0.87 25.43 8.13
N ASP A 119 -0.73 26.54 8.84
CA ASP A 119 -1.86 27.26 9.42
C ASP A 119 -2.53 28.20 8.39
N GLU A 120 -3.80 28.53 8.62
CA GLU A 120 -4.57 29.43 7.74
C GLU A 120 -3.93 30.81 7.55
N GLY A 121 -3.08 31.25 8.49
CA GLY A 121 -2.33 32.49 8.42
C GLY A 121 -1.03 32.43 7.62
N ASP A 122 -0.61 31.24 7.22
CA ASP A 122 0.67 31.06 6.54
C ASP A 122 0.60 31.49 5.07
N ALA A 123 1.73 32.00 4.57
CA ALA A 123 1.86 32.37 3.16
C ALA A 123 1.73 31.10 2.30
N GLY A 124 0.78 31.11 1.39
CA GLY A 124 0.50 30.00 0.49
C GLY A 124 -0.66 29.08 0.91
N PHE A 125 -1.25 29.25 2.11
CA PHE A 125 -2.43 28.49 2.50
C PHE A 125 -3.55 28.54 1.45
N SER A 126 -3.78 29.72 0.86
CA SER A 126 -4.80 29.92 -0.18
C SER A 126 -4.52 29.19 -1.50
N THR A 127 -3.33 28.64 -1.68
CA THR A 127 -2.95 27.86 -2.88
C THR A 127 -3.07 26.36 -2.67
N LEU A 128 -3.39 25.92 -1.44
CA LEU A 128 -3.58 24.51 -1.13
C LEU A 128 -4.86 23.99 -1.75
N ILE A 129 -4.82 22.76 -2.19
CA ILE A 129 -5.97 22.08 -2.76
C ILE A 129 -6.69 21.35 -1.62
N GLU A 130 -7.94 21.73 -1.40
CA GLU A 130 -8.79 21.04 -0.44
C GLU A 130 -9.24 19.69 -0.99
N VAL A 131 -9.03 18.64 -0.22
CA VAL A 131 -9.46 17.26 -0.56
C VAL A 131 -10.48 16.78 0.45
N GLN A 132 -11.55 16.11 -0.03
CA GLN A 132 -12.62 15.61 0.81
C GLN A 132 -12.39 14.20 1.30
N GLY A 133 -11.65 13.39 0.52
CA GLY A 133 -11.39 12.00 0.81
C GLY A 133 -10.01 11.56 0.37
N TYR A 134 -9.72 10.29 0.69
CA TYR A 134 -8.44 9.69 0.32
C TYR A 134 -8.55 8.16 0.24
N GLN A 135 -7.59 7.57 -0.45
CA GLN A 135 -7.31 6.15 -0.43
C GLN A 135 -5.86 5.96 0.00
N GLY A 136 -5.68 5.52 1.24
CA GLY A 136 -4.40 5.16 1.83
C GLY A 136 -4.23 3.65 1.92
N ASN A 137 -3.43 3.21 2.87
CA ASN A 137 -3.10 1.81 3.08
C ASN A 137 -3.72 1.29 4.38
N ILE A 138 -3.84 -0.04 4.54
CA ILE A 138 -4.20 -0.60 5.84
C ILE A 138 -3.16 -0.17 6.88
N ALA A 139 -3.61 0.04 8.13
CA ALA A 139 -2.76 0.55 9.20
C ALA A 139 -1.51 -0.30 9.43
N GLN A 140 -1.62 -1.62 9.30
CA GLN A 140 -0.52 -2.55 9.49
C GLN A 140 0.64 -2.29 8.51
N LEU A 141 0.35 -2.03 7.23
CA LEU A 141 1.36 -1.74 6.21
C LEU A 141 1.88 -0.30 6.34
N GLN A 142 0.98 0.68 6.54
CA GLN A 142 1.39 2.07 6.65
C GLN A 142 2.29 2.31 7.87
N ASN A 143 2.03 1.66 9.00
CA ASN A 143 2.86 1.75 10.20
C ASN A 143 4.21 1.00 10.08
N ALA A 144 4.31 0.07 9.14
CA ALA A 144 5.55 -0.65 8.85
C ALA A 144 6.43 0.09 7.83
N ALA A 145 5.83 0.90 6.96
CA ALA A 145 6.54 1.68 5.97
C ALA A 145 7.27 2.88 6.61
N PHE A 146 8.36 3.32 5.97
CA PHE A 146 9.10 4.52 6.35
C PHE A 146 8.22 5.78 6.20
N GLY A 147 7.37 5.82 5.17
CA GLY A 147 6.51 6.95 4.91
C GLY A 147 5.48 6.68 3.82
N GLY A 148 4.96 7.73 3.23
CA GLY A 148 4.06 7.64 2.10
C GLY A 148 4.14 8.86 1.21
N GLY A 149 3.67 8.71 -0.03
CA GLY A 149 3.58 9.79 -1.00
C GLY A 149 2.31 9.65 -1.83
N PHE A 150 1.72 10.77 -2.22
CA PHE A 150 0.60 10.75 -3.15
C PHE A 150 1.11 10.73 -4.59
N PHE A 151 0.34 10.11 -5.48
CA PHE A 151 0.63 10.02 -6.91
C PHE A 151 -0.41 10.72 -7.77
N ASP A 152 -1.29 11.52 -7.14
CA ASP A 152 -2.30 12.27 -7.87
C ASP A 152 -1.66 13.38 -8.68
N THR A 153 -2.14 13.53 -9.90
CA THR A 153 -1.74 14.60 -10.79
C THR A 153 -2.98 15.36 -11.25
N ILE A 154 -2.88 16.68 -11.29
CA ILE A 154 -3.96 17.54 -11.76
C ILE A 154 -3.53 18.07 -13.12
N PRO A 155 -4.17 17.62 -14.22
CA PRO A 155 -3.86 18.14 -15.53
C PRO A 155 -4.36 19.58 -15.67
N ASP A 156 -3.63 20.37 -16.44
CA ASP A 156 -4.07 21.69 -16.89
C ASP A 156 -5.34 21.59 -17.75
N ALA A 157 -5.96 22.72 -18.06
CA ALA A 157 -7.20 22.77 -18.85
C ALA A 157 -7.10 22.12 -20.24
N ASP A 158 -5.90 21.94 -20.77
CA ASP A 158 -5.61 21.25 -22.02
C ASP A 158 -5.29 19.75 -21.86
N GLY A 159 -5.41 19.21 -20.64
CA GLY A 159 -5.15 17.79 -20.32
C GLY A 159 -3.69 17.43 -20.15
N ILE A 160 -2.76 18.40 -20.20
CA ILE A 160 -1.32 18.16 -20.04
C ILE A 160 -0.92 18.40 -18.58
N ILE A 161 -0.17 17.46 -18.00
CA ILE A 161 0.38 17.60 -16.65
C ILE A 161 1.70 18.37 -16.74
N ARG A 162 1.75 19.59 -16.18
CA ARG A 162 2.95 20.45 -16.13
C ARG A 162 3.43 20.73 -14.72
N SER A 163 2.61 20.44 -13.73
CA SER A 163 2.93 20.63 -12.31
C SER A 163 2.42 19.47 -11.48
N THR A 164 3.07 19.22 -10.37
CA THR A 164 2.60 18.28 -9.34
C THR A 164 2.27 19.12 -8.11
N PRO A 165 1.08 18.93 -7.48
CA PRO A 165 0.81 19.58 -6.21
C PRO A 165 1.87 19.15 -5.17
N LEU A 166 2.22 20.06 -4.28
CA LEU A 166 3.15 19.82 -3.17
C LEU A 166 2.37 19.74 -1.87
#